data_9c8ba033f65c2fcb1b99fb2e3ff725ef
#
_entry.id   9c8ba033f65c2fcb1b99fb2e3ff725ef
#
_cell.length_a   1.000
_cell.length_b   1.000
_cell.length_c   1.000
_cell.angle_alpha   90.00
_cell.angle_beta   90.00
_cell.angle_gamma   90.00
#
_symmetry.space_group_name_H-M   'P 1'
#
loop_
_entity.id
_entity.type
_entity.pdbx_description
1 polymer ?
#
loop_
_entity_poly.entity_id
_entity_poly.type
_entity_poly.pdbx_seq_one_letter_code
_entity_poly.pdbx_strand_id
1 'polypeptide(L)'
;DLIIRGICCLKTGIPGVSETIHVRSIVGNFLEHARIFYFRNGGNEEFYMGSADWMPRNLDKRVEIMFPVEDPVLREKVRHILQVQLDDNVKAHILQPSGIYEKIDKRGKVLVNAQETFCEEAIVAAKTQTETDSSRVFIPLESEE
;
A
#
# COMPACT_ATOMS: atom_id res chain seq x y z
N ASP A 1 8.02 -8.03 -5.63
CA ASP A 1 7.07 -7.06 -6.20
C ASP A 1 7.21 -5.72 -5.50
N LEU A 2 7.33 -4.64 -6.28
CA LEU A 2 7.46 -3.28 -5.77
C LEU A 2 6.35 -2.41 -6.37
N ILE A 3 5.63 -1.68 -5.50
CA ILE A 3 4.64 -0.68 -5.89
C ILE A 3 5.24 0.68 -5.60
N ILE A 4 5.68 1.38 -6.64
CA ILE A 4 6.43 2.64 -6.50
C ILE A 4 5.74 3.72 -7.31
N ARG A 5 5.24 4.75 -6.63
CA ARG A 5 4.54 5.85 -7.30
C ARG A 5 5.47 6.90 -7.89
N GLY A 6 6.62 7.11 -7.31
CA GLY A 6 7.55 8.15 -7.71
C GLY A 6 8.64 7.67 -8.66
N ILE A 7 9.78 8.34 -8.61
CA ILE A 7 10.97 7.97 -9.39
C ILE A 7 11.49 6.64 -8.88
N CYS A 8 11.65 5.68 -9.79
CA CYS A 8 12.30 4.40 -9.53
C CYS A 8 13.62 4.34 -10.31
N CYS A 9 14.74 4.28 -9.61
CA CYS A 9 16.06 4.15 -10.20
C CYS A 9 16.46 2.69 -10.47
N LEU A 10 15.59 1.74 -10.13
CA LEU A 10 15.85 0.32 -10.26
C LEU A 10 15.60 -0.12 -11.71
N LYS A 11 16.55 -0.85 -12.28
CA LYS A 11 16.40 -1.46 -13.60
C LYS A 11 15.96 -2.91 -13.44
N THR A 12 14.78 -3.25 -13.98
CA THR A 12 14.20 -4.60 -13.93
C THR A 12 14.69 -5.46 -15.08
N GLY A 13 14.59 -6.79 -14.93
CA GLY A 13 14.83 -7.73 -16.03
C GLY A 13 16.28 -7.89 -16.45
N ILE A 14 17.26 -7.55 -15.63
CA ILE A 14 18.68 -7.80 -15.90
C ILE A 14 18.99 -9.24 -15.49
N PRO A 15 19.44 -10.12 -16.43
CA PRO A 15 19.78 -11.49 -16.12
C PRO A 15 20.84 -11.63 -15.02
N GLY A 16 20.58 -12.49 -14.03
CA GLY A 16 21.45 -12.72 -12.88
C GLY A 16 21.44 -11.60 -11.83
N VAL A 17 20.65 -10.53 -12.02
CA VAL A 17 20.62 -9.36 -11.12
C VAL A 17 19.20 -9.01 -10.68
N SER A 18 18.29 -8.81 -11.62
CA SER A 18 16.96 -8.23 -11.33
C SER A 18 15.82 -8.85 -12.14
N GLU A 19 16.01 -10.04 -12.70
CA GLU A 19 14.96 -10.75 -13.44
C GLU A 19 13.75 -11.14 -12.59
N THR A 20 13.94 -11.26 -11.29
CA THR A 20 12.87 -11.57 -10.33
C THR A 20 12.23 -10.34 -9.71
N ILE A 21 12.66 -9.14 -10.10
CA ILE A 21 12.12 -7.89 -9.57
C ILE A 21 11.07 -7.33 -10.52
N HIS A 22 9.85 -7.18 -10.02
CA HIS A 22 8.74 -6.59 -10.75
C HIS A 22 8.36 -5.26 -10.11
N VAL A 23 8.34 -4.21 -10.92
CA VAL A 23 7.97 -2.86 -10.46
C VAL A 23 6.70 -2.41 -11.17
N ARG A 24 5.75 -1.92 -10.38
CA ARG A 24 4.54 -1.26 -10.88
C ARG A 24 4.38 0.12 -10.27
N SER A 25 3.72 1.00 -11.01
CA SER A 25 3.32 2.32 -10.54
C SER A 25 1.83 2.49 -10.71
N ILE A 26 1.15 2.91 -9.65
CA ILE A 26 -0.28 3.22 -9.67
C ILE A 26 -0.43 4.73 -9.48
N VAL A 27 -0.95 5.41 -10.50
CA VAL A 27 -1.24 6.85 -10.45
C VAL A 27 -2.72 7.04 -10.73
N GLY A 28 -3.45 7.42 -9.71
CA GLY A 28 -4.89 7.64 -9.74
C GLY A 28 -5.27 9.06 -9.31
N ASN A 29 -6.50 9.20 -8.83
CA ASN A 29 -7.08 10.47 -8.43
C ASN A 29 -6.54 10.98 -7.07
N PHE A 30 -6.04 10.07 -6.24
CA PHE A 30 -5.56 10.37 -4.89
C PHE A 30 -4.06 10.20 -4.79
N LEU A 31 -3.44 11.05 -3.97
CA LEU A 31 -2.06 10.89 -3.56
C LEU A 31 -1.98 9.79 -2.50
N GLU A 32 -1.36 8.68 -2.83
CA GLU A 32 -1.07 7.61 -1.87
C GLU A 32 0.32 7.82 -1.26
N HIS A 33 0.39 7.69 0.05
CA HIS A 33 1.61 7.92 0.82
C HIS A 33 1.86 6.81 1.84
N ALA A 34 1.29 5.64 1.61
CA ALA A 34 1.53 4.45 2.41
C ALA A 34 2.94 3.89 2.17
N ARG A 35 3.60 3.47 3.21
CA ARG A 35 4.87 2.73 3.14
C ARG A 35 4.68 1.45 3.91
N ILE A 36 4.46 0.38 3.17
CA ILE A 36 4.17 -0.96 3.66
C ILE A 36 5.22 -1.90 3.13
N PHE A 37 5.70 -2.78 3.99
CA PHE A 37 6.70 -3.79 3.66
C PHE A 37 6.17 -5.15 4.08
N TYR A 38 6.19 -6.09 3.16
CA TYR A 38 5.80 -7.48 3.38
C TYR A 38 6.97 -8.40 3.06
N PHE A 39 7.26 -9.31 3.97
CA PHE A 39 8.27 -10.34 3.80
C PHE A 39 7.65 -11.72 4.06
N ARG A 40 7.72 -12.60 3.07
CA ARG A 40 7.23 -13.97 3.20
C ARG A 40 8.08 -14.81 4.17
N ASN A 41 9.36 -14.49 4.29
CA ASN A 41 10.32 -15.02 5.28
C ASN A 41 10.21 -16.55 5.51
N GLY A 42 10.24 -17.33 4.42
CA GLY A 42 10.17 -18.78 4.49
C GLY A 42 8.85 -19.35 5.03
N GLY A 43 7.77 -18.54 5.05
CA GLY A 43 6.46 -18.90 5.56
C GLY A 43 6.13 -18.27 6.93
N ASN A 44 7.11 -17.63 7.57
CA ASN A 44 6.88 -16.79 8.76
C ASN A 44 6.70 -15.33 8.33
N GLU A 45 5.50 -15.02 7.87
CA GLU A 45 5.20 -13.74 7.24
C GLU A 45 5.31 -12.55 8.20
N GLU A 46 5.95 -11.50 7.73
CA GLU A 46 6.15 -10.27 8.47
C GLU A 46 5.62 -9.07 7.70
N PHE A 47 4.94 -8.16 8.41
CA PHE A 47 4.43 -6.91 7.89
C PHE A 47 4.98 -5.76 8.69
N TYR A 48 5.46 -4.74 7.99
CA TYR A 48 5.93 -3.50 8.60
C TYR A 48 5.27 -2.30 7.93
N MET A 49 5.12 -1.23 8.68
CA MET A 49 4.73 0.08 8.17
C MET A 49 5.75 1.11 8.61
N GLY A 50 5.92 2.16 7.80
CA GLY A 50 6.92 3.18 8.11
C GLY A 50 6.54 4.57 7.62
N SER A 51 7.27 5.57 8.11
CA SER A 51 7.09 6.97 7.74
C SER A 51 8.06 7.44 6.64
N ALA A 52 9.14 6.70 6.41
CA ALA A 52 10.19 7.10 5.48
C ALA A 52 9.86 6.76 4.02
N ASP A 53 9.97 7.73 3.12
CA ASP A 53 10.25 7.45 1.72
C ASP A 53 11.69 6.94 1.59
N TRP A 54 11.95 6.01 0.69
CA TRP A 54 13.31 5.50 0.46
C TRP A 54 14.13 6.47 -0.37
N MET A 55 14.33 7.66 0.20
CA MET A 55 15.15 8.72 -0.36
C MET A 55 16.29 9.07 0.61
N PRO A 56 17.49 9.42 0.13
CA PRO A 56 18.64 9.74 0.99
C PRO A 56 18.30 10.79 2.06
N ARG A 57 17.54 11.82 1.73
CA ARG A 57 17.16 12.86 2.72
C ARG A 57 16.32 12.31 3.88
N ASN A 58 15.49 11.29 3.64
CA ASN A 58 14.65 10.70 4.69
C ASN A 58 15.46 9.70 5.52
N LEU A 59 16.25 8.86 4.85
CA LEU A 59 17.03 7.81 5.49
C LEU A 59 18.24 8.35 6.25
N ASP A 60 18.89 9.43 5.74
CA ASP A 60 20.15 9.94 6.30
C ASP A 60 19.98 11.17 7.19
N LYS A 61 18.89 11.95 7.02
CA LYS A 61 18.75 13.28 7.61
C LYS A 61 17.47 13.51 8.42
N ARG A 62 16.60 12.50 8.55
CA ARG A 62 15.35 12.58 9.31
C ARG A 62 15.29 11.49 10.37
N VAL A 63 14.54 11.79 11.41
CA VAL A 63 14.08 10.75 12.34
C VAL A 63 12.80 10.16 11.77
N GLU A 64 12.86 8.89 11.42
CA GLU A 64 11.77 8.16 10.82
C GLU A 64 11.46 6.92 11.67
N ILE A 65 10.24 6.43 11.60
CA ILE A 65 9.83 5.24 12.33
C ILE A 65 9.50 4.11 11.35
N MET A 66 9.80 2.89 11.76
CA MET A 66 9.28 1.66 11.16
C MET A 66 8.86 0.73 12.28
N PHE A 67 7.68 0.14 12.17
CA PHE A 67 7.13 -0.72 13.21
C PHE A 67 6.47 -1.97 12.60
N PRO A 68 6.53 -3.12 13.30
CA PRO A 68 5.85 -4.33 12.88
C PRO A 68 4.34 -4.20 13.09
N VAL A 69 3.57 -4.83 12.20
CA VAL A 69 2.12 -5.02 12.38
C VAL A 69 1.93 -6.40 12.98
N GLU A 70 1.71 -6.47 14.31
CA GLU A 70 1.64 -7.74 15.04
C GLU A 70 0.22 -8.30 15.17
N ASP A 71 -0.77 -7.42 15.28
CA ASP A 71 -2.18 -7.81 15.41
C ASP A 71 -2.67 -8.56 14.16
N PRO A 72 -3.23 -9.79 14.30
CA PRO A 72 -3.64 -10.60 13.16
C PRO A 72 -4.71 -9.94 12.30
N VAL A 73 -5.64 -9.19 12.89
CA VAL A 73 -6.72 -8.51 12.16
C VAL A 73 -6.14 -7.36 11.32
N LEU A 74 -5.18 -6.62 11.88
CA LEU A 74 -4.49 -5.55 11.16
C LEU A 74 -3.57 -6.12 10.07
N ARG A 75 -2.91 -7.26 10.29
CA ARG A 75 -2.14 -7.96 9.26
C ARG A 75 -3.00 -8.29 8.04
N GLU A 76 -4.20 -8.83 8.24
CA GLU A 76 -5.10 -9.14 7.12
C GLU A 76 -5.55 -7.89 6.38
N LYS A 77 -5.81 -6.79 7.08
CA LYS A 77 -6.11 -5.50 6.43
C LYS A 77 -4.94 -5.00 5.59
N VAL A 78 -3.72 -5.06 6.11
CA VAL A 78 -2.51 -4.64 5.37
C VAL A 78 -2.25 -5.56 4.18
N ARG A 79 -2.44 -6.87 4.34
CA ARG A 79 -2.38 -7.85 3.25
C ARG A 79 -3.38 -7.51 2.14
N HIS A 80 -4.62 -7.24 2.52
CA HIS A 80 -5.68 -6.86 1.59
C HIS A 80 -5.32 -5.60 0.80
N ILE A 81 -4.80 -4.56 1.46
CA ILE A 81 -4.34 -3.34 0.79
C ILE A 81 -3.27 -3.65 -0.26
N LEU A 82 -2.25 -4.43 0.09
CA LEU A 82 -1.21 -4.82 -0.85
C LEU A 82 -1.76 -5.64 -2.01
N GLN A 83 -2.67 -6.59 -1.73
CA GLN A 83 -3.26 -7.46 -2.75
C GLN A 83 -4.08 -6.65 -3.75
N VAL A 84 -4.96 -5.76 -3.29
CA VAL A 84 -5.78 -4.91 -4.16
C VAL A 84 -4.90 -4.03 -5.05
N GLN A 85 -3.81 -3.49 -4.52
CA GLN A 85 -2.85 -2.73 -5.32
C GLN A 85 -2.08 -3.61 -6.33
N LEU A 86 -1.76 -4.85 -5.97
CA LEU A 86 -1.14 -5.81 -6.88
C LEU A 86 -2.11 -6.28 -7.98
N ASP A 87 -3.40 -6.30 -7.69
CA ASP A 87 -4.45 -6.68 -8.66
C ASP A 87 -4.89 -5.53 -9.56
N ASP A 88 -4.52 -4.27 -9.23
CA ASP A 88 -4.87 -3.12 -10.07
C ASP A 88 -4.38 -3.31 -11.49
N ASN A 89 -5.34 -3.29 -12.43
CA ASN A 89 -5.09 -3.38 -13.86
C ASN A 89 -5.68 -2.20 -14.65
N VAL A 90 -6.30 -1.24 -13.94
CA VAL A 90 -6.90 -0.04 -14.53
C VAL A 90 -5.94 1.13 -14.55
N LYS A 91 -5.25 1.37 -13.43
CA LYS A 91 -4.32 2.48 -13.24
C LYS A 91 -2.86 2.04 -13.20
N ALA A 92 -2.58 0.78 -12.92
CA ALA A 92 -1.22 0.28 -12.83
C ALA A 92 -0.50 0.26 -14.18
N HIS A 93 0.78 0.62 -14.13
CA HIS A 93 1.74 0.51 -15.22
C HIS A 93 2.93 -0.32 -14.75
N ILE A 94 3.43 -1.19 -15.58
CA ILE A 94 4.56 -2.08 -15.28
C ILE A 94 5.83 -1.51 -15.88
N LEU A 95 6.88 -1.41 -15.06
CA LEU A 95 8.20 -0.99 -15.52
C LEU A 95 8.85 -2.11 -16.32
N GLN A 96 9.15 -1.80 -17.58
CA GLN A 96 9.84 -2.71 -18.49
C GLN A 96 11.38 -2.61 -18.33
N PRO A 97 12.14 -3.61 -18.77
CA PRO A 97 13.60 -3.55 -18.78
C PRO A 97 14.17 -2.37 -19.59
N SER A 98 13.40 -1.85 -20.54
CA SER A 98 13.71 -0.64 -21.32
C SER A 98 13.66 0.65 -20.48
N GLY A 99 13.10 0.61 -19.26
CA GLY A 99 12.84 1.80 -18.44
C GLY A 99 11.49 2.47 -18.73
N ILE A 100 10.70 1.93 -19.64
CA ILE A 100 9.39 2.47 -20.02
C ILE A 100 8.31 1.80 -19.17
N TYR A 101 7.32 2.58 -18.72
CA TYR A 101 6.13 2.07 -18.05
C TYR A 101 5.04 1.75 -19.07
N GLU A 102 4.57 0.53 -19.07
CA GLU A 102 3.51 0.04 -19.95
C GLU A 102 2.22 -0.28 -19.18
N LYS A 103 1.08 0.01 -19.83
CA LYS A 103 -0.24 -0.34 -19.28
C LYS A 103 -0.44 -1.85 -19.28
N ILE A 104 -1.14 -2.33 -18.24
CA ILE A 104 -1.54 -3.73 -18.19
C ILE A 104 -2.63 -4.02 -19.22
N ASP A 105 -2.50 -5.14 -19.93
CA ASP A 105 -3.56 -5.63 -20.83
C ASP A 105 -4.75 -6.12 -19.99
N LYS A 106 -5.90 -5.47 -20.18
CA LYS A 106 -7.15 -5.69 -19.43
C LYS A 106 -8.11 -6.65 -20.13
N ARG A 107 -7.84 -7.03 -21.38
CA ARG A 107 -8.77 -7.85 -22.17
C ARG A 107 -9.06 -9.18 -21.50
N GLY A 108 -10.35 -9.48 -21.30
CA GLY A 108 -10.81 -10.71 -20.66
C GLY A 108 -10.55 -10.82 -19.15
N LYS A 109 -10.13 -9.72 -18.49
CA LYS A 109 -9.88 -9.67 -17.04
C LYS A 109 -10.96 -8.88 -16.32
N VAL A 110 -11.20 -9.22 -15.06
CA VAL A 110 -11.97 -8.37 -14.15
C VAL A 110 -11.21 -7.07 -13.95
N LEU A 111 -11.90 -5.94 -14.05
CA LEU A 111 -11.28 -4.62 -13.87
C LEU A 111 -11.15 -4.33 -12.38
N VAL A 112 -9.94 -4.02 -11.94
CA VAL A 112 -9.62 -3.61 -10.57
C VAL A 112 -8.95 -2.25 -10.62
N ASN A 113 -9.58 -1.24 -10.00
CA ASN A 113 -9.01 0.06 -9.73
C ASN A 113 -8.85 0.18 -8.22
N ALA A 114 -7.63 0.08 -7.72
CA ALA A 114 -7.36 0.00 -6.29
C ALA A 114 -7.94 1.19 -5.51
N GLN A 115 -7.82 2.41 -6.02
CA GLN A 115 -8.33 3.60 -5.33
C GLN A 115 -9.85 3.62 -5.26
N GLU A 116 -10.54 3.23 -6.33
CA GLU A 116 -12.01 3.13 -6.33
C GLU A 116 -12.48 2.03 -5.38
N THR A 117 -11.84 0.87 -5.39
CA THR A 117 -12.12 -0.23 -4.45
C THR A 117 -12.01 0.24 -3.00
N PHE A 118 -10.93 0.92 -2.63
CA PHE A 118 -10.76 1.44 -1.26
C PHE A 118 -11.79 2.51 -0.90
N CYS A 119 -12.19 3.35 -1.85
CA CYS A 119 -13.26 4.32 -1.62
C CYS A 119 -14.60 3.64 -1.34
N GLU A 120 -14.95 2.62 -2.13
CA GLU A 120 -16.18 1.85 -1.94
C GLU A 120 -16.19 1.11 -0.60
N GLU A 121 -15.09 0.45 -0.23
CA GLU A 121 -14.91 -0.21 1.06
C GLU A 121 -15.06 0.77 2.23
N ALA A 122 -14.45 1.95 2.13
CA ALA A 122 -14.55 2.99 3.15
C ALA A 122 -16.00 3.48 3.33
N ILE A 123 -16.74 3.67 2.24
CA ILE A 123 -18.16 4.07 2.27
C ILE A 123 -19.00 2.99 2.94
N VAL A 124 -18.77 1.71 2.62
CA VAL A 124 -19.48 0.59 3.24
C VAL A 124 -19.17 0.52 4.74
N ALA A 125 -17.91 0.61 5.12
CA ALA A 125 -17.48 0.59 6.52
C ALA A 125 -18.09 1.75 7.33
N ALA A 126 -18.13 2.98 6.76
CA ALA A 126 -18.73 4.13 7.42
C ALA A 126 -20.23 3.95 7.68
N LYS A 127 -20.98 3.37 6.73
CA LYS A 127 -22.42 3.07 6.92
C LYS A 127 -22.64 2.09 8.05
N THR A 128 -21.83 1.04 8.13
CA THR A 128 -21.93 0.03 9.19
C THR A 128 -21.56 0.58 10.57
N GLN A 129 -20.59 1.51 10.65
CA GLN A 129 -20.21 2.16 11.90
C GLN A 129 -21.28 3.11 12.41
N THR A 130 -21.98 3.82 11.52
CA THR A 130 -23.04 4.76 11.93
C THR A 130 -24.20 4.04 12.61
N GLU A 131 -24.46 2.78 12.27
CA GLU A 131 -25.47 1.94 12.92
C GLU A 131 -25.07 1.45 14.32
N THR A 132 -23.74 1.34 14.57
CA THR A 132 -23.19 0.84 15.84
C THR A 132 -22.76 1.95 16.81
N ASP A 133 -22.47 3.14 16.36
CA ASP A 133 -21.79 4.20 17.14
C ASP A 133 -22.76 5.24 17.76
N SER A 134 -24.06 4.95 17.82
CA SER A 134 -25.03 5.81 18.52
C SER A 134 -24.83 5.87 20.05
N SER A 135 -23.78 5.27 20.62
CA SER A 135 -23.56 5.11 22.07
C SER A 135 -22.25 5.68 22.63
N ARG A 136 -21.35 6.23 21.81
CA ARG A 136 -20.09 6.82 22.33
C ARG A 136 -20.24 8.32 22.54
N VAL A 137 -20.69 8.69 23.73
CA VAL A 137 -20.64 10.07 24.19
C VAL A 137 -19.27 10.33 24.84
N PHE A 138 -18.54 11.32 24.34
CA PHE A 138 -17.32 11.79 24.98
C PHE A 138 -17.72 12.51 26.27
N ILE A 139 -17.33 11.97 27.41
CA ILE A 139 -17.49 12.60 28.72
C ILE A 139 -16.14 13.23 29.09
N PRO A 140 -16.01 14.57 29.11
CA PRO A 140 -14.79 15.23 29.57
C PRO A 140 -14.54 14.88 31.05
N LEU A 141 -13.29 14.57 31.39
CA LEU A 141 -12.89 14.49 32.80
C LEU A 141 -12.96 15.89 33.38
N GLU A 142 -13.82 16.08 34.40
CA GLU A 142 -13.80 17.29 35.20
C GLU A 142 -12.48 17.32 35.96
N SER A 143 -11.74 18.43 35.83
CA SER A 143 -10.54 18.67 36.68
C SER A 143 -11.01 18.88 38.12
N GLU A 144 -10.65 18.00 39.01
CA GLU A 144 -10.77 18.26 40.47
C GLU A 144 -9.93 19.51 40.79
N GLU A 145 -10.58 20.57 41.33
CA GLU A 145 -9.90 21.72 41.89
C GLU A 145 -9.26 21.40 43.27
#